data_97570680efb3ffd1650fb42a95b9924f
#
_entry.id   97570680efb3ffd1650fb42a95b9924f
#
_cell.length_a   1.000
_cell.length_b   1.000
_cell.length_c   1.000
_cell.angle_alpha   90.00
_cell.angle_beta   90.00
_cell.angle_gamma   90.00
#
_symmetry.space_group_name_H-M   'P 1'
#
loop_
_entity.id
_entity.type
_entity.pdbx_description
1 polymer ?
#
loop_
_entity_poly.entity_id
_entity_poly.type
_entity_poly.pdbx_seq_one_letter_code
_entity_poly.pdbx_strand_id
1 'polypeptide(L)'
;MWAYESVFYQIYPLGFCGAPFENDGVLEHRILKVNDWIPHIKKLGANAIYFSPVFESDTHGYNTRDYTKIDTRLGTNEDFATICDNLHKEGIKVVLDGVFNHVGRGFWAFQDVLEKKWDSPYKDWFHISFDGNSNYNDGLWYEGWEGNYDLVKLNLRNEDVIQHIFAAIKGWVEEFDIDGLR
;
A
#
# COMPACT_ATOMS: atom_id res chain seq x y z
N MET A 1 12.76 -16.37 -16.13
CA MET A 1 12.11 -15.71 -14.95
C MET A 1 10.62 -15.96 -15.10
N TRP A 2 9.96 -16.53 -14.10
CA TRP A 2 8.57 -16.97 -14.15
C TRP A 2 7.60 -15.89 -14.70
N ALA A 3 7.83 -14.64 -14.36
CA ALA A 3 6.95 -13.53 -14.77
C ALA A 3 6.84 -13.34 -16.29
N TYR A 4 7.88 -13.70 -17.07
CA TYR A 4 7.84 -13.62 -18.55
C TYR A 4 6.98 -14.70 -19.20
N GLU A 5 6.67 -15.76 -18.45
CA GLU A 5 5.85 -16.90 -18.90
C GLU A 5 4.44 -16.84 -18.31
N SER A 6 4.11 -15.72 -17.62
CA SER A 6 2.84 -15.57 -16.91
C SER A 6 1.85 -14.71 -17.65
N VAL A 7 0.59 -15.09 -17.50
CA VAL A 7 -0.58 -14.25 -17.83
C VAL A 7 -1.09 -13.66 -16.52
N PHE A 8 -1.04 -12.33 -16.42
CA PHE A 8 -1.43 -11.61 -15.22
C PHE A 8 -2.90 -11.22 -15.26
N TYR A 9 -3.58 -11.42 -14.13
CA TYR A 9 -4.87 -10.84 -13.85
C TYR A 9 -4.71 -9.73 -12.81
N GLN A 10 -5.28 -8.56 -13.05
CA GLN A 10 -5.21 -7.45 -12.10
C GLN A 10 -6.52 -7.30 -11.34
N ILE A 11 -6.42 -7.08 -10.04
CA ILE A 11 -7.53 -6.63 -9.19
C ILE A 11 -7.14 -5.30 -8.52
N TYR A 12 -8.04 -4.32 -8.60
CA TYR A 12 -8.05 -3.15 -7.71
C TYR A 12 -8.96 -3.46 -6.51
N PRO A 13 -8.40 -3.83 -5.34
CA PRO A 13 -9.16 -4.48 -4.27
C PRO A 13 -10.27 -3.60 -3.70
N LEU A 14 -9.99 -2.33 -3.41
CA LEU A 14 -11.00 -1.41 -2.83
C LEU A 14 -12.23 -1.31 -3.73
N GLY A 15 -12.04 -1.12 -5.04
CA GLY A 15 -13.14 -1.05 -6.00
C GLY A 15 -13.82 -2.41 -6.20
N PHE A 16 -13.04 -3.49 -6.40
CA PHE A 16 -13.57 -4.83 -6.62
C PHE A 16 -14.40 -5.34 -5.44
N CYS A 17 -13.96 -5.06 -4.22
CA CYS A 17 -14.62 -5.50 -3.01
C CYS A 17 -15.76 -4.57 -2.57
N GLY A 18 -15.94 -3.42 -3.23
CA GLY A 18 -16.99 -2.45 -2.89
C GLY A 18 -16.72 -1.72 -1.57
N ALA A 19 -15.44 -1.46 -1.27
CA ALA A 19 -15.05 -0.67 -0.12
C ALA A 19 -15.44 0.82 -0.30
N PRO A 20 -15.74 1.55 0.79
CA PRO A 20 -15.98 2.99 0.71
C PRO A 20 -14.71 3.71 0.22
N PHE A 21 -14.88 4.84 -0.48
CA PHE A 21 -13.75 5.61 -1.01
C PHE A 21 -12.89 6.17 0.12
N GLU A 22 -13.51 6.87 1.08
CA GLU A 22 -12.84 7.36 2.27
C GLU A 22 -12.63 6.21 3.28
N ASN A 23 -11.46 6.18 3.91
CA ASN A 23 -11.19 5.20 4.96
C ASN A 23 -11.97 5.60 6.23
N ASP A 24 -13.05 4.88 6.49
CA ASP A 24 -13.93 5.08 7.63
C ASP A 24 -13.46 4.35 8.90
N GLY A 25 -12.37 3.59 8.82
CA GLY A 25 -11.81 2.81 9.92
C GLY A 25 -12.67 1.60 10.33
N VAL A 26 -13.71 1.28 9.58
CA VAL A 26 -14.58 0.14 9.88
C VAL A 26 -13.98 -1.15 9.31
N LEU A 27 -13.67 -2.09 10.21
CA LEU A 27 -13.17 -3.40 9.80
C LEU A 27 -14.28 -4.22 9.16
N GLU A 28 -14.05 -4.59 7.90
CA GLU A 28 -14.88 -5.56 7.20
C GLU A 28 -14.02 -6.51 6.34
N HIS A 29 -14.36 -7.79 6.35
CA HIS A 29 -13.59 -8.86 5.69
C HIS A 29 -13.91 -8.96 4.19
N ARG A 30 -13.91 -7.81 3.49
CA ARG A 30 -14.32 -7.70 2.07
C ARG A 30 -13.37 -8.40 1.11
N ILE A 31 -12.07 -8.47 1.45
CA ILE A 31 -11.05 -9.09 0.58
C ILE A 31 -11.32 -10.58 0.33
N LEU A 32 -12.03 -11.26 1.24
CA LEU A 32 -12.40 -12.68 1.10
C LEU A 32 -13.26 -12.95 -0.14
N LYS A 33 -13.91 -11.92 -0.71
CA LYS A 33 -14.62 -12.00 -2.00
C LYS A 33 -13.72 -12.47 -3.15
N VAL A 34 -12.42 -12.27 -3.07
CA VAL A 34 -11.46 -12.74 -4.08
C VAL A 34 -11.50 -14.25 -4.24
N ASN A 35 -11.80 -15.01 -3.17
CA ASN A 35 -11.93 -16.47 -3.24
C ASN A 35 -12.96 -16.92 -4.28
N ASP A 36 -14.09 -16.24 -4.37
CA ASP A 36 -15.17 -16.56 -5.32
C ASP A 36 -14.72 -16.29 -6.78
N TRP A 37 -13.67 -15.48 -6.95
CA TRP A 37 -13.17 -15.08 -8.27
C TRP A 37 -12.03 -15.97 -8.78
N ILE A 38 -11.39 -16.77 -7.93
CA ILE A 38 -10.28 -17.67 -8.29
C ILE A 38 -10.63 -18.61 -9.46
N PRO A 39 -11.82 -19.28 -9.47
CA PRO A 39 -12.20 -20.13 -10.59
C PRO A 39 -12.30 -19.40 -11.92
N HIS A 40 -12.73 -18.13 -11.90
CA HIS A 40 -12.79 -17.29 -13.10
C HIS A 40 -11.38 -16.97 -13.62
N ILE A 41 -10.46 -16.58 -12.75
CA ILE A 41 -9.06 -16.29 -13.07
C ILE A 41 -8.41 -17.50 -13.74
N LYS A 42 -8.60 -18.69 -13.17
CA LYS A 42 -8.12 -19.96 -13.75
C LYS A 42 -8.72 -20.25 -15.11
N LYS A 43 -10.02 -20.05 -15.28
CA LYS A 43 -10.71 -20.27 -16.55
C LYS A 43 -10.17 -19.39 -17.68
N LEU A 44 -9.69 -18.19 -17.35
CA LEU A 44 -9.02 -17.29 -18.31
C LEU A 44 -7.59 -17.73 -18.65
N GLY A 45 -7.03 -18.72 -17.94
CA GLY A 45 -5.66 -19.15 -18.12
C GLY A 45 -4.62 -18.24 -17.45
N ALA A 46 -5.03 -17.32 -16.59
CA ALA A 46 -4.13 -16.50 -15.80
C ALA A 46 -3.48 -17.34 -14.69
N ASN A 47 -2.18 -17.20 -14.52
CA ASN A 47 -1.37 -17.93 -13.54
C ASN A 47 -0.60 -16.98 -12.60
N ALA A 48 -0.89 -15.69 -12.66
CA ALA A 48 -0.41 -14.68 -11.72
C ALA A 48 -1.50 -13.63 -11.49
N ILE A 49 -1.59 -13.12 -10.28
CA ILE A 49 -2.43 -11.99 -9.92
C ILE A 49 -1.55 -10.82 -9.52
N TYR A 50 -1.90 -9.63 -10.00
CA TYR A 50 -1.37 -8.37 -9.52
C TYR A 50 -2.47 -7.65 -8.74
N PHE A 51 -2.23 -7.44 -7.46
CA PHE A 51 -3.07 -6.58 -6.64
C PHE A 51 -2.57 -5.14 -6.70
N SER A 52 -3.42 -4.22 -7.14
CA SER A 52 -3.26 -2.80 -6.83
C SER A 52 -3.24 -2.62 -5.30
N PRO A 53 -2.80 -1.47 -4.75
CA PRO A 53 -2.49 -1.37 -3.32
C PRO A 53 -3.54 -1.98 -2.40
N VAL A 54 -3.06 -2.77 -1.42
CA VAL A 54 -3.89 -3.49 -0.43
C VAL A 54 -3.71 -2.96 0.99
N PHE A 55 -2.68 -2.11 1.21
CA PHE A 55 -2.31 -1.64 2.55
C PHE A 55 -3.14 -0.45 3.00
N GLU A 56 -3.18 -0.23 4.32
CA GLU A 56 -3.94 0.86 4.95
C GLU A 56 -3.66 2.19 4.27
N SER A 57 -4.71 2.87 3.82
CA SER A 57 -4.61 4.09 3.01
C SER A 57 -5.68 5.12 3.37
N ASP A 58 -5.48 6.37 2.93
CA ASP A 58 -6.47 7.43 3.17
C ASP A 58 -7.74 7.22 2.31
N THR A 59 -7.56 6.92 1.00
CA THR A 59 -8.67 6.78 0.03
C THR A 59 -8.43 5.65 -0.96
N HIS A 60 -7.74 5.92 -2.06
CA HIS A 60 -7.65 5.06 -3.26
C HIS A 60 -6.56 3.96 -3.18
N GLY A 61 -5.87 3.81 -2.05
CA GLY A 61 -4.81 2.81 -1.89
C GLY A 61 -3.39 3.34 -2.13
N TYR A 62 -3.20 4.31 -3.04
CA TYR A 62 -1.88 4.87 -3.33
C TYR A 62 -1.42 5.94 -2.32
N ASN A 63 -2.27 6.37 -1.40
CA ASN A 63 -1.97 7.27 -0.29
C ASN A 63 -1.85 6.47 1.01
N THR A 64 -0.80 5.65 1.08
CA THR A 64 -0.53 4.70 2.15
C THR A 64 -0.38 5.37 3.51
N ARG A 65 -1.05 4.83 4.53
CA ARG A 65 -0.90 5.19 5.96
C ARG A 65 0.06 4.26 6.70
N ASP A 66 0.02 2.97 6.34
CA ASP A 66 0.80 1.92 7.01
C ASP A 66 1.08 0.79 6.02
N TYR A 67 2.35 0.48 5.83
CA TYR A 67 2.81 -0.60 4.94
C TYR A 67 2.69 -2.01 5.56
N THR A 68 2.44 -2.09 6.88
CA THR A 68 2.43 -3.36 7.61
C THR A 68 1.03 -3.91 7.86
N LYS A 69 0.01 -3.12 7.53
CA LYS A 69 -1.39 -3.43 7.80
C LYS A 69 -2.21 -3.44 6.52
N ILE A 70 -2.98 -4.49 6.31
CA ILE A 70 -4.00 -4.52 5.26
C ILE A 70 -5.06 -3.45 5.55
N ASP A 71 -5.54 -2.79 4.51
CA ASP A 71 -6.55 -1.73 4.63
C ASP A 71 -7.78 -2.24 5.39
N THR A 72 -8.14 -1.55 6.45
CA THR A 72 -9.23 -1.93 7.35
C THR A 72 -10.55 -2.13 6.61
N ARG A 73 -10.77 -1.38 5.52
CA ARG A 73 -11.94 -1.54 4.65
C ARG A 73 -11.94 -2.85 3.86
N LEU A 74 -10.78 -3.51 3.74
CA LEU A 74 -10.62 -4.79 3.04
C LEU A 74 -10.63 -5.98 3.99
N GLY A 75 -10.02 -5.84 5.17
CA GLY A 75 -9.94 -6.94 6.13
C GLY A 75 -8.72 -6.86 7.04
N THR A 76 -8.29 -8.02 7.50
CA THR A 76 -7.10 -8.20 8.33
C THR A 76 -5.94 -8.78 7.52
N ASN A 77 -4.73 -8.77 8.10
CA ASN A 77 -3.58 -9.45 7.53
C ASN A 77 -3.84 -10.96 7.36
N GLU A 78 -4.53 -11.59 8.31
CA GLU A 78 -4.91 -13.01 8.26
C GLU A 78 -5.88 -13.31 7.11
N ASP A 79 -6.81 -12.39 6.82
CA ASP A 79 -7.70 -12.54 5.66
C ASP A 79 -6.90 -12.54 4.37
N PHE A 80 -5.96 -11.60 4.24
CA PHE A 80 -5.14 -11.50 3.03
C PHE A 80 -4.16 -12.67 2.88
N ALA A 81 -3.55 -13.13 3.98
CA ALA A 81 -2.74 -14.35 4.00
C ALA A 81 -3.56 -15.56 3.52
N THR A 82 -4.82 -15.68 3.98
CA THR A 82 -5.74 -16.73 3.53
C THR A 82 -5.99 -16.66 2.02
N ILE A 83 -6.16 -15.45 1.46
CA ILE A 83 -6.32 -15.27 0.00
C ILE A 83 -5.06 -15.70 -0.74
N CYS A 84 -3.87 -15.30 -0.28
CA CYS A 84 -2.60 -15.69 -0.88
C CYS A 84 -2.43 -17.22 -0.88
N ASP A 85 -2.69 -17.88 0.24
CA ASP A 85 -2.66 -19.34 0.38
C ASP A 85 -3.59 -20.03 -0.62
N ASN A 86 -4.80 -19.52 -0.77
CA ASN A 86 -5.78 -20.09 -1.69
C ASN A 86 -5.40 -19.91 -3.15
N LEU A 87 -4.82 -18.75 -3.51
CA LEU A 87 -4.26 -18.48 -4.84
C LEU A 87 -3.10 -19.44 -5.14
N HIS A 88 -2.17 -19.61 -4.19
CA HIS A 88 -1.03 -20.54 -4.35
C HIS A 88 -1.47 -22.00 -4.49
N LYS A 89 -2.46 -22.46 -3.72
CA LYS A 89 -3.04 -23.82 -3.88
C LYS A 89 -3.58 -24.06 -5.29
N GLU A 90 -4.02 -23.01 -5.96
CA GLU A 90 -4.52 -23.07 -7.33
C GLU A 90 -3.44 -22.77 -8.40
N GLY A 91 -2.18 -22.64 -7.96
CA GLY A 91 -1.03 -22.40 -8.86
C GLY A 91 -0.94 -20.97 -9.38
N ILE A 92 -1.59 -20.02 -8.71
CA ILE A 92 -1.60 -18.60 -9.08
C ILE A 92 -0.60 -17.85 -8.20
N LYS A 93 0.36 -17.18 -8.82
CA LYS A 93 1.36 -16.35 -8.12
C LYS A 93 0.81 -14.99 -7.75
N VAL A 94 1.30 -14.43 -6.63
CA VAL A 94 0.84 -13.18 -6.06
C VAL A 94 1.89 -12.08 -6.19
N VAL A 95 1.50 -10.97 -6.83
CA VAL A 95 2.33 -9.76 -6.96
C VAL A 95 1.60 -8.58 -6.31
N LEU A 96 2.31 -7.85 -5.44
CA LEU A 96 1.80 -6.66 -4.78
C LEU A 96 2.32 -5.36 -5.40
N ASP A 97 1.54 -4.31 -5.29
CA ASP A 97 1.96 -2.95 -5.64
C ASP A 97 2.84 -2.35 -4.55
N GLY A 98 4.08 -2.02 -4.91
CA GLY A 98 5.04 -1.36 -4.04
C GLY A 98 5.01 0.16 -4.23
N VAL A 99 4.16 0.85 -3.47
CA VAL A 99 4.04 2.32 -3.52
C VAL A 99 5.12 2.93 -2.63
N PHE A 100 6.35 3.06 -3.14
CA PHE A 100 7.50 3.47 -2.33
C PHE A 100 8.01 4.90 -2.62
N ASN A 101 7.46 5.58 -3.63
CA ASN A 101 7.84 6.95 -3.94
C ASN A 101 7.25 7.97 -2.98
N HIS A 102 6.03 7.69 -2.48
CA HIS A 102 5.24 8.60 -1.65
C HIS A 102 4.32 7.84 -0.71
N VAL A 103 3.77 8.56 0.26
CA VAL A 103 2.78 8.06 1.23
C VAL A 103 1.59 9.02 1.28
N GLY A 104 0.51 8.60 1.93
CA GLY A 104 -0.61 9.48 2.24
C GLY A 104 -0.28 10.48 3.35
N ARG A 105 -1.10 11.51 3.46
CA ARG A 105 -1.00 12.47 4.58
C ARG A 105 -1.26 11.82 5.94
N GLY A 106 -2.06 10.74 5.96
CA GLY A 106 -2.32 9.92 7.15
C GLY A 106 -1.16 9.02 7.58
N PHE A 107 -0.03 8.98 6.84
CA PHE A 107 1.13 8.19 7.22
C PHE A 107 1.69 8.65 8.57
N TRP A 108 1.89 7.69 9.48
CA TRP A 108 2.20 7.97 10.88
C TRP A 108 3.43 8.88 11.09
N ALA A 109 4.50 8.69 10.32
CA ALA A 109 5.71 9.53 10.43
C ALA A 109 5.45 10.96 9.91
N PHE A 110 4.59 11.13 8.89
CA PHE A 110 4.20 12.46 8.42
C PHE A 110 3.27 13.17 9.40
N GLN A 111 2.39 12.43 10.07
CA GLN A 111 1.54 12.98 11.14
C GLN A 111 2.38 13.49 12.32
N ASP A 112 3.44 12.76 12.71
CA ASP A 112 4.39 13.22 13.72
C ASP A 112 5.10 14.53 13.29
N VAL A 113 5.48 14.65 12.01
CA VAL A 113 6.05 15.90 11.47
C VAL A 113 5.04 17.04 11.50
N LEU A 114 3.78 16.80 11.15
CA LEU A 114 2.72 17.82 11.23
C LEU A 114 2.51 18.33 12.64
N GLU A 115 2.62 17.47 13.65
CA GLU A 115 2.44 17.82 15.06
C GLU A 115 3.68 18.51 15.64
N LYS A 116 4.88 17.91 15.48
CA LYS A 116 6.11 18.30 16.17
C LYS A 116 7.01 19.25 15.38
N LYS A 117 6.78 19.40 14.08
CA LYS A 117 7.56 20.27 13.18
C LYS A 117 9.06 19.97 13.27
N TRP A 118 9.87 20.94 13.67
CA TRP A 118 11.33 20.81 13.81
C TRP A 118 11.77 19.73 14.80
N ASP A 119 10.97 19.42 15.79
CA ASP A 119 11.27 18.46 16.84
C ASP A 119 10.95 17.02 16.43
N SER A 120 10.33 16.81 15.27
CA SER A 120 10.05 15.47 14.76
C SER A 120 11.33 14.76 14.35
N PRO A 121 11.58 13.51 14.80
CA PRO A 121 12.70 12.72 14.31
C PRO A 121 12.53 12.27 12.86
N TYR A 122 11.31 12.40 12.29
CA TYR A 122 10.97 11.96 10.93
C TYR A 122 10.97 13.07 9.90
N LYS A 123 11.35 14.32 10.25
CA LYS A 123 11.33 15.45 9.30
C LYS A 123 12.18 15.20 8.06
N ASP A 124 13.30 14.50 8.20
CA ASP A 124 14.22 14.20 7.11
C ASP A 124 13.79 12.98 6.25
N TRP A 125 12.67 12.35 6.62
CA TRP A 125 12.03 11.29 5.82
C TRP A 125 11.32 11.83 4.58
N PHE A 126 11.11 13.14 4.54
CA PHE A 126 10.37 13.84 3.50
C PHE A 126 11.19 15.03 2.99
N HIS A 127 10.82 15.57 1.84
CA HIS A 127 11.37 16.82 1.33
C HIS A 127 10.51 17.98 1.83
N ILE A 128 10.89 18.60 2.95
CA ILE A 128 10.10 19.60 3.70
C ILE A 128 10.83 20.93 3.80
N SER A 129 10.07 22.04 3.78
CA SER A 129 10.49 23.37 4.18
C SER A 129 9.48 23.95 5.17
N PHE A 130 9.97 24.35 6.34
CA PHE A 130 9.15 25.01 7.36
C PHE A 130 9.01 26.51 7.14
N ASP A 131 9.71 27.08 6.16
CA ASP A 131 9.59 28.48 5.73
C ASP A 131 8.46 28.69 4.71
N GLY A 132 7.85 27.57 4.23
CA GLY A 132 6.78 27.57 3.26
C GLY A 132 5.46 27.04 3.81
N ASN A 133 4.50 26.88 2.91
CA ASN A 133 3.21 26.29 3.23
C ASN A 133 2.70 25.46 2.06
N SER A 134 1.93 24.43 2.35
CA SER A 134 1.20 23.65 1.35
C SER A 134 -0.20 24.24 1.12
N ASN A 135 -0.96 23.67 0.20
CA ASN A 135 -2.37 24.02 0.00
C ASN A 135 -3.27 23.64 1.19
N TYR A 136 -2.78 22.84 2.13
CA TYR A 136 -3.46 22.48 3.37
C TYR A 136 -3.29 23.51 4.49
N ASN A 137 -2.41 24.51 4.29
CA ASN A 137 -2.16 25.59 5.25
C ASN A 137 -1.77 25.10 6.66
N ASP A 138 -0.95 24.06 6.72
CA ASP A 138 -0.52 23.40 7.96
C ASP A 138 0.88 23.80 8.45
N GLY A 139 1.40 24.90 7.91
CA GLY A 139 2.63 25.55 8.39
C GLY A 139 3.93 24.89 7.93
N LEU A 140 3.88 24.13 6.85
CA LEU A 140 5.06 23.63 6.14
C LEU A 140 4.75 23.40 4.66
N TRP A 141 5.78 23.56 3.84
CA TRP A 141 5.78 23.09 2.46
C TRP A 141 6.45 21.72 2.41
N TYR A 142 5.96 20.84 1.53
CA TYR A 142 6.59 19.56 1.23
C TYR A 142 6.42 19.20 -0.24
N GLU A 143 7.32 18.38 -0.76
CA GLU A 143 7.22 17.88 -2.12
C GLU A 143 6.13 16.79 -2.20
N GLY A 144 5.14 17.00 -3.06
CA GLY A 144 4.14 16.00 -3.43
C GLY A 144 4.49 15.31 -4.75
N TRP A 145 3.88 14.14 -5.00
CA TRP A 145 4.03 13.46 -6.27
C TRP A 145 3.35 14.27 -7.40
N GLU A 146 4.14 14.72 -8.36
CA GLU A 146 3.67 15.56 -9.48
C GLU A 146 2.83 16.77 -9.05
N GLY A 147 3.16 17.36 -7.91
CA GLY A 147 2.43 18.51 -7.35
C GLY A 147 1.14 18.15 -6.60
N ASN A 148 0.83 16.88 -6.46
CA ASN A 148 -0.30 16.42 -5.65
C ASN A 148 0.11 16.29 -4.19
N TYR A 149 -0.43 17.18 -3.34
CA TYR A 149 -0.09 17.24 -1.91
C TYR A 149 -0.76 16.16 -1.05
N ASP A 150 -1.72 15.39 -1.58
CA ASP A 150 -2.24 14.18 -0.93
C ASP A 150 -1.21 13.04 -0.89
N LEU A 151 -0.21 13.13 -1.77
CA LEU A 151 0.83 12.12 -1.98
C LEU A 151 2.18 12.70 -1.59
N VAL A 152 2.51 12.55 -0.31
CA VAL A 152 3.72 13.12 0.31
C VAL A 152 4.96 12.33 -0.12
N LYS A 153 5.88 12.96 -0.83
CA LYS A 153 7.06 12.29 -1.37
C LYS A 153 8.03 11.90 -0.28
N LEU A 154 8.47 10.64 -0.31
CA LEU A 154 9.50 10.11 0.57
C LEU A 154 10.90 10.52 0.11
N ASN A 155 11.78 10.80 1.06
CA ASN A 155 13.20 11.01 0.81
C ASN A 155 13.94 9.67 0.76
N LEU A 156 13.99 9.05 -0.41
CA LEU A 156 14.67 7.76 -0.63
C LEU A 156 16.21 7.83 -0.54
N ARG A 157 16.78 8.98 -0.16
CA ARG A 157 18.20 9.10 0.22
C ARG A 157 18.41 8.97 1.72
N ASN A 158 17.32 8.97 2.50
CA ASN A 158 17.37 8.75 3.94
C ASN A 158 17.41 7.24 4.21
N GLU A 159 18.44 6.80 4.93
CA GLU A 159 18.66 5.36 5.22
C GLU A 159 17.53 4.76 6.05
N ASP A 160 16.98 5.50 7.02
CA ASP A 160 15.88 5.01 7.86
C ASP A 160 14.61 4.76 7.06
N VAL A 161 14.34 5.60 6.02
CA VAL A 161 13.23 5.39 5.08
C VAL A 161 13.44 4.08 4.31
N ILE A 162 14.65 3.86 3.80
CA ILE A 162 14.99 2.63 3.06
C ILE A 162 14.84 1.40 3.96
N GLN A 163 15.35 1.46 5.20
CA GLN A 163 15.22 0.35 6.15
C GLN A 163 13.77 0.08 6.52
N HIS A 164 12.95 1.12 6.69
CA HIS A 164 11.51 0.98 6.92
C HIS A 164 10.81 0.26 5.77
N ILE A 165 11.08 0.66 4.53
CA ILE A 165 10.52 0.03 3.32
C ILE A 165 10.97 -1.44 3.23
N PHE A 166 12.25 -1.73 3.43
CA PHE A 166 12.77 -3.11 3.38
C PHE A 166 12.19 -3.99 4.48
N ALA A 167 11.98 -3.44 5.69
CA ALA A 167 11.33 -4.16 6.77
C ALA A 167 9.87 -4.51 6.41
N ALA A 168 9.14 -3.58 5.79
CA ALA A 168 7.79 -3.83 5.30
C ALA A 168 7.77 -4.93 4.23
N ILE A 169 8.62 -4.83 3.20
CA ILE A 169 8.72 -5.85 2.14
C ILE A 169 9.07 -7.23 2.73
N LYS A 170 10.00 -7.28 3.66
CA LYS A 170 10.35 -8.52 4.36
C LYS A 170 9.12 -9.11 5.06
N GLY A 171 8.36 -8.27 5.78
CA GLY A 171 7.12 -8.68 6.41
C GLY A 171 6.11 -9.25 5.41
N TRP A 172 5.96 -8.65 4.23
CA TRP A 172 5.05 -9.15 3.19
C TRP A 172 5.44 -10.52 2.66
N VAL A 173 6.75 -10.75 2.50
CA VAL A 173 7.28 -12.07 2.10
C VAL A 173 7.03 -13.11 3.19
N GLU A 174 7.30 -12.76 4.45
CA GLU A 174 7.18 -13.69 5.58
C GLU A 174 5.73 -13.99 5.95
N GLU A 175 4.83 -13.02 5.84
CA GLU A 175 3.43 -13.15 6.26
C GLU A 175 2.49 -13.62 5.14
N PHE A 176 2.72 -13.15 3.90
CA PHE A 176 1.81 -13.40 2.76
C PHE A 176 2.42 -14.31 1.69
N ASP A 177 3.70 -14.69 1.82
CA ASP A 177 4.44 -15.51 0.83
C ASP A 177 4.33 -14.95 -0.62
N ILE A 178 4.44 -13.61 -0.77
CA ILE A 178 4.30 -12.98 -2.09
C ILE A 178 5.41 -13.40 -3.05
N ASP A 179 5.09 -13.53 -4.34
CA ASP A 179 6.02 -13.95 -5.41
C ASP A 179 6.73 -12.78 -6.08
N GLY A 180 6.25 -11.56 -5.91
CA GLY A 180 6.86 -10.40 -6.54
C GLY A 180 6.23 -9.07 -6.16
N LEU A 181 6.89 -8.01 -6.64
CA LEU A 181 6.48 -6.62 -6.48
C LEU A 181 6.39 -5.94 -7.85
N ARG A 182 5.45 -5.04 -7.98
CA ARG A 182 5.33 -4.09 -9.09
C ARG A 182 5.78 -2.71 -8.65
#